data_ec124aa264cca1e69121cabddef8e0e7
#
_entry.id   ec124aa264cca1e69121cabddef8e0e7
#
_cell.length_a   1.000
_cell.length_b   1.000
_cell.length_c   1.000
_cell.angle_alpha   90.00
_cell.angle_beta   90.00
_cell.angle_gamma   90.00
#
_symmetry.space_group_name_H-M   'P 1'
#
loop_
_entity.id
_entity.type
_entity.pdbx_description
1 polymer ?
#
loop_
_entity_poly.entity_id
_entity_poly.type
_entity_poly.pdbx_seq_one_letter_code
_entity_poly.pdbx_strand_id
1 'polypeptide(L)'
;MSFCGGGFFGVSTRLDVNTSCTHRLLTALWKNCALAVLLALTSAGARAQTANAKQSVDAEAANSAYNQGMQALQQRDLAGARAAFEKTVKLAPRSPEPHNSLGWVLLAQGEVDAAIAEFRAALKLSPDFSQAHMNLSRALLQKGDAAGAVREARESVRLAPEDSETHHVLAQALSLSNDSAGAAAELKSAIAIEPNRPELHDDLGSVLVQQSKAEEAAAEFSEALKLQPQFAQARLHLGVLRFEQKDVEGAESELRGALGLEPGNPLTHFYLGKTLLAKGESGAALHEFQYATRLDPANPDAQRQLGILLQRSGNADEAIAAFREEVKIRPESADAHNDLGLAMLQTGDASNSIREFEAALKWKPNDASYEGNLGDAYLQQTDFDAAVEHFQAALKLAPQDATLHYDLGLALKMKDRLPDAVAEFKKAEELDPKLADAPYTLGVTLWQQGELAAAAGELRAAIQAKPDYAEAYYTLGSVLKQKGDLQPAADALREAIRLQPDFAGAHTNLGGVLRQLGDANGAAAESRRGMELLKQKSSEQAATFATNSGRKLLTAGDLDGAISQFRTAIQSLPAYAPAHYQLGLALERKGAKEEASKEFQKAIELDPRLKAPGQ
;
A
#
# COMPACT_ATOMS: atom_id res chain seq x y z
N MET A 1 8.98 -20.74 3.69
CA MET A 1 7.87 -21.39 2.97
C MET A 1 6.93 -22.02 3.97
N SER A 2 6.01 -21.26 4.46
CA SER A 2 4.80 -21.78 5.11
C SER A 2 3.83 -20.60 5.18
N PHE A 3 3.03 -20.48 4.15
CA PHE A 3 1.90 -19.57 4.15
C PHE A 3 0.86 -20.10 5.13
N CYS A 4 0.83 -19.57 6.34
CA CYS A 4 -0.34 -19.61 7.17
C CYS A 4 -1.38 -18.68 6.53
N GLY A 5 -2.42 -19.29 5.96
CA GLY A 5 -3.63 -18.59 5.59
C GLY A 5 -4.25 -17.99 6.85
N GLY A 6 -4.44 -16.70 6.82
CA GLY A 6 -5.10 -15.99 7.89
C GLY A 6 -5.44 -14.60 7.40
N GLY A 7 -6.71 -14.37 7.14
CA GLY A 7 -7.24 -13.02 7.15
C GLY A 7 -7.67 -12.41 5.84
N PHE A 8 -8.50 -13.11 5.11
CA PHE A 8 -9.44 -12.43 4.24
C PHE A 8 -10.63 -11.92 5.05
N PHE A 9 -10.97 -10.66 4.91
CA PHE A 9 -12.05 -9.97 5.62
C PHE A 9 -11.87 -9.80 7.14
N GLY A 10 -10.72 -9.33 7.58
CA GLY A 10 -10.56 -8.61 8.83
C GLY A 10 -10.68 -7.10 8.67
N VAL A 11 -11.21 -6.63 7.57
CA VAL A 11 -11.71 -5.27 7.50
C VAL A 11 -12.97 -5.28 8.33
N SER A 12 -12.91 -4.71 9.53
CA SER A 12 -14.09 -4.19 10.22
C SER A 12 -14.79 -3.30 9.19
N THR A 13 -15.67 -3.89 8.41
CA THR A 13 -16.65 -3.16 7.64
C THR A 13 -17.52 -2.46 8.69
N ARG A 14 -17.09 -1.30 9.17
CA ARG A 14 -18.07 -0.26 9.38
C ARG A 14 -18.72 -0.13 8.03
N LEU A 15 -19.86 -0.75 7.89
CA LEU A 15 -20.76 -0.48 6.79
C LEU A 15 -20.94 1.03 6.79
N ASP A 16 -20.14 1.72 5.99
CA ASP A 16 -20.53 3.04 5.55
C ASP A 16 -21.84 2.79 4.80
N VAL A 17 -22.93 3.02 5.55
CA VAL A 17 -24.28 3.10 4.98
C VAL A 17 -24.28 4.38 4.15
N ASN A 18 -23.55 4.31 3.06
CA ASN A 18 -23.43 5.40 2.13
C ASN A 18 -24.73 5.51 1.32
N THR A 19 -25.06 6.69 0.97
CA THR A 19 -26.21 7.28 0.30
C THR A 19 -26.96 6.42 -0.75
N SER A 20 -26.37 5.33 -1.27
CA SER A 20 -27.04 4.42 -2.21
C SER A 20 -28.02 3.47 -1.52
N CYS A 21 -27.74 3.05 -0.28
CA CYS A 21 -28.66 2.18 0.48
C CYS A 21 -29.93 2.96 0.91
N THR A 22 -29.79 4.23 1.23
CA THR A 22 -30.96 5.09 1.58
C THR A 22 -31.89 5.29 0.37
N HIS A 23 -31.33 5.33 -0.84
CA HIS A 23 -32.17 5.49 -2.05
C HIS A 23 -33.02 4.25 -2.34
N ARG A 24 -32.50 3.05 -2.09
CA ARG A 24 -33.20 1.76 -2.34
C ARG A 24 -34.17 1.38 -1.22
N LEU A 25 -33.82 1.71 0.02
CA LEU A 25 -34.72 1.55 1.18
C LEU A 25 -36.01 2.38 1.02
N LEU A 26 -35.92 3.56 0.44
CA LEU A 26 -37.07 4.41 0.19
C LEU A 26 -38.06 3.80 -0.84
N THR A 27 -37.55 3.10 -1.86
CA THR A 27 -38.43 2.51 -2.90
C THR A 27 -39.14 1.22 -2.48
N ALA A 28 -38.49 0.40 -1.62
CA ALA A 28 -39.07 -0.83 -1.08
C ALA A 28 -40.17 -0.55 -0.05
N LEU A 29 -40.02 0.46 0.79
CA LEU A 29 -41.00 0.88 1.78
C LEU A 29 -42.32 1.38 1.12
N TRP A 30 -42.21 1.97 -0.06
CA TRP A 30 -43.39 2.55 -0.73
C TRP A 30 -44.44 1.52 -1.15
N LYS A 31 -43.99 0.32 -1.56
CA LYS A 31 -44.92 -0.75 -1.99
C LYS A 31 -45.64 -1.44 -0.83
N ASN A 32 -44.96 -1.60 0.32
CA ASN A 32 -45.51 -2.35 1.46
C ASN A 32 -46.28 -1.49 2.46
N CYS A 33 -45.95 -0.21 2.64
CA CYS A 33 -46.72 0.68 3.52
C CYS A 33 -48.11 1.03 2.96
N ALA A 34 -48.23 1.17 1.63
CA ALA A 34 -49.53 1.49 1.03
C ALA A 34 -50.55 0.34 1.21
N LEU A 35 -50.09 -0.92 1.24
CA LEU A 35 -50.98 -2.09 1.38
C LEU A 35 -51.43 -2.27 2.85
N ALA A 36 -50.57 -1.97 3.82
CA ALA A 36 -50.89 -2.10 5.26
C ALA A 36 -51.90 -1.05 5.74
N VAL A 37 -51.85 0.15 5.16
CA VAL A 37 -52.75 1.24 5.53
C VAL A 37 -54.19 0.98 5.01
N LEU A 38 -54.35 0.31 3.86
CA LEU A 38 -55.69 -0.03 3.30
C LEU A 38 -56.40 -1.11 4.11
N LEU A 39 -55.70 -2.03 4.76
CA LEU A 39 -56.28 -3.11 5.55
C LEU A 39 -56.68 -2.72 6.96
N ALA A 40 -56.01 -1.71 7.56
CA ALA A 40 -56.33 -1.22 8.91
C ALA A 40 -57.59 -0.33 8.98
N LEU A 41 -57.98 0.30 7.86
CA LEU A 41 -59.13 1.23 7.82
C LEU A 41 -60.47 0.54 7.68
N THR A 42 -60.53 -0.76 7.37
CA THR A 42 -61.80 -1.48 7.10
C THR A 42 -62.36 -2.25 8.31
N SER A 43 -61.65 -2.39 9.41
CA SER A 43 -62.10 -3.22 10.55
C SER A 43 -62.53 -2.47 11.83
N ALA A 44 -62.46 -1.17 11.88
CA ALA A 44 -62.75 -0.38 13.11
C ALA A 44 -64.04 0.43 13.11
N GLY A 45 -64.96 0.15 12.24
CA GLY A 45 -66.24 0.86 12.18
C GLY A 45 -67.39 0.10 12.81
N ALA A 46 -67.57 0.10 14.11
CA ALA A 46 -68.85 0.04 14.84
C ALA A 46 -68.66 -0.27 16.33
N ARG A 47 -68.47 0.73 17.17
CA ARG A 47 -68.99 0.84 18.56
C ARG A 47 -68.30 1.98 19.32
N ALA A 48 -68.96 3.01 19.52
CA ALA A 48 -68.95 3.91 20.69
C ALA A 48 -69.21 5.38 20.31
N GLN A 49 -70.46 5.69 20.22
CA GLN A 49 -70.96 6.99 19.78
C GLN A 49 -71.18 7.98 20.92
N THR A 50 -70.44 8.16 21.94
CA THR A 50 -70.63 9.28 22.88
C THR A 50 -69.44 9.76 23.71
N ALA A 51 -68.29 9.15 23.62
CA ALA A 51 -67.10 9.66 24.31
C ALA A 51 -66.04 10.30 23.37
N ASN A 52 -66.35 10.56 22.11
CA ASN A 52 -65.39 10.51 21.04
C ASN A 52 -65.24 11.72 20.13
N ALA A 53 -65.78 12.88 20.39
CA ALA A 53 -65.45 14.06 19.56
C ALA A 53 -64.00 14.50 19.72
N LYS A 54 -63.41 14.37 20.88
CA LYS A 54 -62.00 14.70 21.09
C LYS A 54 -61.09 13.59 20.53
N GLN A 55 -61.48 12.34 20.70
CA GLN A 55 -60.69 11.18 20.23
C GLN A 55 -60.75 11.03 18.68
N SER A 56 -61.84 11.45 18.02
CA SER A 56 -61.93 11.52 16.57
C SER A 56 -61.06 12.64 15.97
N VAL A 57 -61.00 13.80 16.62
CA VAL A 57 -60.17 14.94 16.23
C VAL A 57 -58.67 14.61 16.39
N ASP A 58 -58.30 13.96 17.48
CA ASP A 58 -56.92 13.52 17.70
C ASP A 58 -56.51 12.41 16.69
N ALA A 59 -57.39 11.50 16.34
CA ALA A 59 -57.16 10.46 15.34
C ALA A 59 -57.01 11.04 13.94
N GLU A 60 -57.85 12.01 13.52
CA GLU A 60 -57.70 12.71 12.26
C GLU A 60 -56.41 13.52 12.20
N ALA A 61 -56.06 14.19 13.26
CA ALA A 61 -54.82 14.94 13.38
C ALA A 61 -53.56 14.00 13.33
N ALA A 62 -53.65 12.82 13.95
CA ALA A 62 -52.59 11.81 13.89
C ALA A 62 -52.41 11.27 12.46
N ASN A 63 -53.55 10.92 11.79
CA ASN A 63 -53.49 10.46 10.40
C ASN A 63 -52.95 11.53 9.43
N SER A 64 -53.37 12.79 9.64
CA SER A 64 -52.82 13.91 8.85
C SER A 64 -51.33 14.08 9.08
N ALA A 65 -50.85 14.03 10.34
CA ALA A 65 -49.41 14.12 10.64
C ALA A 65 -48.62 12.92 10.09
N TYR A 66 -49.18 11.71 10.18
CA TYR A 66 -48.55 10.52 9.59
C TYR A 66 -48.40 10.66 8.07
N ASN A 67 -49.43 11.08 7.35
CA ASN A 67 -49.40 11.31 5.92
C ASN A 67 -48.41 12.43 5.54
N GLN A 68 -48.28 13.48 6.36
CA GLN A 68 -47.23 14.50 6.18
C GLN A 68 -45.83 13.90 6.33
N GLY A 69 -45.62 13.02 7.31
CA GLY A 69 -44.38 12.30 7.46
C GLY A 69 -44.04 11.42 6.26
N MET A 70 -45.00 10.68 5.75
CA MET A 70 -44.84 9.86 4.54
C MET A 70 -44.55 10.72 3.31
N GLN A 71 -45.21 11.87 3.17
CA GLN A 71 -44.94 12.81 2.08
C GLN A 71 -43.55 13.42 2.19
N ALA A 72 -43.08 13.78 3.38
CA ALA A 72 -41.75 14.28 3.62
C ALA A 72 -40.68 13.22 3.25
N LEU A 73 -40.91 11.93 3.57
CA LEU A 73 -40.04 10.84 3.13
C LEU A 73 -39.96 10.74 1.58
N GLN A 74 -41.07 10.90 0.89
CA GLN A 74 -41.07 10.92 -0.59
C GLN A 74 -40.24 12.07 -1.17
N GLN A 75 -40.20 13.20 -0.44
CA GLN A 75 -39.42 14.38 -0.80
C GLN A 75 -37.95 14.32 -0.27
N ARG A 76 -37.58 13.21 0.37
CA ARG A 76 -36.28 13.02 1.04
C ARG A 76 -36.01 14.02 2.17
N ASP A 77 -37.04 14.62 2.73
CA ASP A 77 -36.97 15.50 3.88
C ASP A 77 -37.05 14.68 5.18
N LEU A 78 -35.90 14.16 5.63
CA LEU A 78 -35.81 13.37 6.87
C LEU A 78 -36.17 14.22 8.11
N ALA A 79 -35.88 15.52 8.11
CA ALA A 79 -36.19 16.39 9.25
C ALA A 79 -37.70 16.64 9.34
N GLY A 80 -38.38 16.93 8.24
CA GLY A 80 -39.81 17.05 8.16
C GLY A 80 -40.53 15.75 8.51
N ALA A 81 -40.04 14.61 8.02
CA ALA A 81 -40.56 13.28 8.33
C ALA A 81 -40.47 12.99 9.83
N ARG A 82 -39.31 13.25 10.46
CA ARG A 82 -39.13 13.12 11.91
C ARG A 82 -40.14 13.93 12.70
N ALA A 83 -40.21 15.24 12.44
CA ALA A 83 -41.12 16.12 13.14
C ALA A 83 -42.59 15.66 13.03
N ALA A 84 -43.00 15.20 11.83
CA ALA A 84 -44.34 14.69 11.57
C ALA A 84 -44.61 13.36 12.31
N PHE A 85 -43.68 12.40 12.31
CA PHE A 85 -43.85 11.14 13.03
C PHE A 85 -43.74 11.30 14.54
N GLU A 86 -42.89 12.19 15.07
CA GLU A 86 -42.88 12.55 16.50
C GLU A 86 -44.22 13.14 16.93
N LYS A 87 -44.84 13.99 16.09
CA LYS A 87 -46.18 14.50 16.31
C LYS A 87 -47.23 13.38 16.31
N THR A 88 -47.11 12.45 15.36
CA THR A 88 -48.02 11.29 15.25
C THR A 88 -47.92 10.39 16.48
N VAL A 89 -46.71 10.07 16.95
CA VAL A 89 -46.47 9.28 18.16
C VAL A 89 -47.10 9.96 19.39
N LYS A 90 -47.02 11.30 19.51
CA LYS A 90 -47.65 12.05 20.59
C LYS A 90 -49.17 12.01 20.54
N LEU A 91 -49.76 12.03 19.33
CA LEU A 91 -51.23 12.02 19.13
C LEU A 91 -51.81 10.60 19.22
N ALA A 92 -51.04 9.60 18.79
CA ALA A 92 -51.46 8.19 18.74
C ALA A 92 -50.39 7.27 19.38
N PRO A 93 -50.09 7.38 20.70
CA PRO A 93 -48.98 6.68 21.36
C PRO A 93 -49.18 5.17 21.52
N ARG A 94 -50.32 4.65 21.11
CA ARG A 94 -50.63 3.21 21.11
C ARG A 94 -50.68 2.58 19.73
N SER A 95 -50.30 3.32 18.69
CA SER A 95 -50.18 2.80 17.32
C SER A 95 -48.75 2.37 17.08
N PRO A 96 -48.48 1.13 16.69
CA PRO A 96 -47.11 0.64 16.47
C PRO A 96 -46.46 1.24 15.19
N GLU A 97 -47.25 1.55 14.14
CA GLU A 97 -46.75 2.02 12.86
C GLU A 97 -46.00 3.36 12.95
N PRO A 98 -46.49 4.39 13.68
CA PRO A 98 -45.74 5.64 13.84
C PRO A 98 -44.39 5.45 14.55
N HIS A 99 -44.34 4.60 15.58
CA HIS A 99 -43.09 4.26 16.26
C HIS A 99 -42.09 3.58 15.29
N ASN A 100 -42.57 2.62 14.50
CA ASN A 100 -41.73 1.98 13.50
C ASN A 100 -41.24 2.98 12.43
N SER A 101 -42.08 3.87 11.95
CA SER A 101 -41.74 4.90 10.97
C SER A 101 -40.75 5.93 11.55
N LEU A 102 -40.95 6.37 12.80
CA LEU A 102 -40.03 7.25 13.50
C LEU A 102 -38.65 6.58 13.70
N GLY A 103 -38.67 5.32 14.17
CA GLY A 103 -37.45 4.52 14.32
C GLY A 103 -36.66 4.40 13.01
N TRP A 104 -37.35 4.21 11.89
CA TRP A 104 -36.70 4.16 10.58
C TRP A 104 -36.04 5.50 10.20
N VAL A 105 -36.71 6.64 10.44
CA VAL A 105 -36.13 7.96 10.17
C VAL A 105 -34.92 8.23 11.06
N LEU A 106 -35.00 7.89 12.34
CA LEU A 106 -33.89 8.02 13.28
C LEU A 106 -32.68 7.17 12.85
N LEU A 107 -32.93 5.94 12.40
CA LEU A 107 -31.88 5.06 11.86
C LEU A 107 -31.23 5.68 10.63
N ALA A 108 -32.02 6.25 9.71
CA ALA A 108 -31.52 6.94 8.53
C ALA A 108 -30.70 8.21 8.86
N GLN A 109 -30.96 8.83 10.00
CA GLN A 109 -30.19 9.97 10.53
C GLN A 109 -28.96 9.54 11.34
N GLY A 110 -28.72 8.24 11.53
CA GLY A 110 -27.61 7.70 12.32
C GLY A 110 -27.86 7.67 13.83
N GLU A 111 -29.07 8.00 14.29
CA GLU A 111 -29.45 7.97 15.71
C GLU A 111 -29.88 6.55 16.13
N VAL A 112 -28.91 5.61 16.09
CA VAL A 112 -29.16 4.17 16.21
C VAL A 112 -29.85 3.78 17.53
N ASP A 113 -29.41 4.33 18.66
CA ASP A 113 -30.00 3.97 19.95
C ASP A 113 -31.43 4.48 20.09
N ALA A 114 -31.75 5.67 19.58
CA ALA A 114 -33.09 6.19 19.53
C ALA A 114 -34.00 5.37 18.62
N ALA A 115 -33.49 4.94 17.44
CA ALA A 115 -34.21 4.06 16.52
C ALA A 115 -34.58 2.72 17.19
N ILE A 116 -33.62 2.09 17.88
CA ILE A 116 -33.84 0.85 18.65
C ILE A 116 -34.95 1.04 19.70
N ALA A 117 -34.97 2.17 20.38
CA ALA A 117 -36.00 2.45 21.40
C ALA A 117 -37.40 2.53 20.75
N GLU A 118 -37.51 3.21 19.60
CA GLU A 118 -38.78 3.33 18.88
C GLU A 118 -39.27 2.00 18.29
N PHE A 119 -38.38 1.21 17.70
CA PHE A 119 -38.75 -0.14 17.22
C PHE A 119 -39.20 -1.06 18.35
N ARG A 120 -38.54 -1.02 19.51
CA ARG A 120 -38.96 -1.76 20.70
C ARG A 120 -40.31 -1.27 21.20
N ALA A 121 -40.59 0.04 21.13
CA ALA A 121 -41.90 0.59 21.48
C ALA A 121 -42.99 0.04 20.50
N ALA A 122 -42.72 0.01 19.20
CA ALA A 122 -43.61 -0.60 18.21
C ALA A 122 -43.92 -2.07 18.52
N LEU A 123 -42.87 -2.86 18.82
CA LEU A 123 -42.98 -4.30 19.15
C LEU A 123 -43.68 -4.57 20.50
N LYS A 124 -43.56 -3.68 21.45
CA LYS A 124 -44.32 -3.75 22.70
C LYS A 124 -45.81 -3.60 22.45
N LEU A 125 -46.19 -2.80 21.46
CA LEU A 125 -47.60 -2.57 21.08
C LEU A 125 -48.12 -3.68 20.17
N SER A 126 -47.29 -4.16 19.25
CA SER A 126 -47.62 -5.24 18.32
C SER A 126 -46.42 -6.23 18.22
N PRO A 127 -46.39 -7.29 19.02
CA PRO A 127 -45.31 -8.27 19.00
C PRO A 127 -45.18 -9.05 17.67
N ASP A 128 -46.23 -9.08 16.87
CA ASP A 128 -46.25 -9.75 15.56
C ASP A 128 -46.01 -8.80 14.39
N PHE A 129 -45.37 -7.65 14.64
CA PHE A 129 -45.07 -6.69 13.60
C PHE A 129 -43.74 -7.03 12.91
N SER A 130 -43.78 -7.88 11.89
CA SER A 130 -42.61 -8.36 11.15
C SER A 130 -41.68 -7.24 10.70
N GLN A 131 -42.22 -6.15 10.15
CA GLN A 131 -41.44 -5.00 9.68
C GLN A 131 -40.66 -4.34 10.81
N ALA A 132 -41.22 -4.26 12.03
CA ALA A 132 -40.54 -3.68 13.17
C ALA A 132 -39.39 -4.59 13.67
N HIS A 133 -39.59 -5.91 13.68
CA HIS A 133 -38.53 -6.88 13.94
C HIS A 133 -37.38 -6.75 12.94
N MET A 134 -37.69 -6.67 11.66
CA MET A 134 -36.71 -6.49 10.59
C MET A 134 -35.93 -5.19 10.75
N ASN A 135 -36.62 -4.07 10.99
CA ASN A 135 -35.98 -2.78 11.19
C ASN A 135 -35.14 -2.73 12.48
N LEU A 136 -35.60 -3.37 13.56
CA LEU A 136 -34.81 -3.53 14.79
C LEU A 136 -33.54 -4.34 14.54
N SER A 137 -33.64 -5.42 13.77
CA SER A 137 -32.45 -6.19 13.37
C SER A 137 -31.45 -5.32 12.63
N ARG A 138 -31.88 -4.51 11.65
CA ARG A 138 -30.98 -3.56 10.95
C ARG A 138 -30.32 -2.56 11.88
N ALA A 139 -31.06 -2.02 12.83
CA ALA A 139 -30.51 -1.09 13.82
C ALA A 139 -29.48 -1.78 14.75
N LEU A 140 -29.73 -3.04 15.12
CA LEU A 140 -28.80 -3.84 15.91
C LEU A 140 -27.55 -4.22 15.12
N LEU A 141 -27.67 -4.51 13.81
CA LEU A 141 -26.52 -4.70 12.91
C LEU A 141 -25.63 -3.44 12.88
N GLN A 142 -26.25 -2.26 12.73
CA GLN A 142 -25.49 -1.01 12.71
C GLN A 142 -24.82 -0.71 14.06
N LYS A 143 -25.43 -1.17 15.17
CA LYS A 143 -24.85 -1.09 16.51
C LYS A 143 -23.75 -2.11 16.77
N GLY A 144 -23.62 -3.17 15.93
CA GLY A 144 -22.69 -4.28 16.13
C GLY A 144 -23.21 -5.39 17.05
N ASP A 145 -24.50 -5.37 17.45
CA ASP A 145 -25.12 -6.44 18.22
C ASP A 145 -25.61 -7.56 17.28
N ALA A 146 -24.68 -8.37 16.80
CA ALA A 146 -24.98 -9.49 15.90
C ALA A 146 -25.98 -10.48 16.49
N ALA A 147 -25.84 -10.84 17.77
CA ALA A 147 -26.72 -11.80 18.43
C ALA A 147 -28.16 -11.27 18.58
N GLY A 148 -28.30 -10.00 18.91
CA GLY A 148 -29.60 -9.32 18.93
C GLY A 148 -30.23 -9.26 17.55
N ALA A 149 -29.45 -8.88 16.54
CA ALA A 149 -29.91 -8.80 15.15
C ALA A 149 -30.42 -10.15 14.63
N VAL A 150 -29.70 -11.26 14.86
CA VAL A 150 -30.15 -12.60 14.46
C VAL A 150 -31.46 -12.99 15.11
N ARG A 151 -31.65 -12.68 16.41
CA ARG A 151 -32.94 -13.01 17.08
C ARG A 151 -34.12 -12.27 16.44
N GLU A 152 -33.98 -10.98 16.25
CA GLU A 152 -35.06 -10.18 15.66
C GLU A 152 -35.32 -10.51 14.19
N ALA A 153 -34.26 -10.75 13.41
CA ALA A 153 -34.40 -11.19 12.02
C ALA A 153 -35.10 -12.54 11.88
N ARG A 154 -34.76 -13.53 12.75
CA ARG A 154 -35.47 -14.83 12.76
C ARG A 154 -36.96 -14.67 13.06
N GLU A 155 -37.30 -13.77 13.95
CA GLU A 155 -38.70 -13.50 14.26
C GLU A 155 -39.39 -12.82 13.07
N SER A 156 -38.71 -11.91 12.38
CA SER A 156 -39.24 -11.32 11.14
C SER A 156 -39.51 -12.37 10.06
N VAL A 157 -38.58 -13.30 9.83
CA VAL A 157 -38.76 -14.42 8.88
C VAL A 157 -39.90 -15.34 9.30
N ARG A 158 -40.02 -15.66 10.60
CA ARG A 158 -41.14 -16.47 11.11
C ARG A 158 -42.49 -15.84 10.82
N LEU A 159 -42.58 -14.51 10.91
CA LEU A 159 -43.83 -13.75 10.71
C LEU A 159 -44.14 -13.51 9.22
N ALA A 160 -43.11 -13.40 8.38
CA ALA A 160 -43.25 -13.13 6.96
C ALA A 160 -42.27 -13.98 6.12
N PRO A 161 -42.47 -15.30 6.04
CA PRO A 161 -41.54 -16.23 5.37
C PRO A 161 -41.51 -16.10 3.84
N GLU A 162 -42.50 -15.43 3.24
CA GLU A 162 -42.57 -15.18 1.79
C GLU A 162 -42.06 -13.77 1.40
N ASP A 163 -41.45 -13.05 2.34
CA ASP A 163 -40.83 -11.75 2.09
C ASP A 163 -39.31 -11.92 1.96
N SER A 164 -38.78 -11.73 0.76
CA SER A 164 -37.36 -11.89 0.46
C SER A 164 -36.49 -10.98 1.30
N GLU A 165 -37.00 -9.80 1.70
CA GLU A 165 -36.24 -8.83 2.50
C GLU A 165 -36.00 -9.31 3.93
N THR A 166 -36.94 -10.08 4.53
CA THR A 166 -36.73 -10.66 5.87
C THR A 166 -35.62 -11.70 5.87
N HIS A 167 -35.57 -12.55 4.83
CA HIS A 167 -34.49 -13.51 4.63
C HIS A 167 -33.15 -12.80 4.36
N HIS A 168 -33.15 -11.75 3.57
CA HIS A 168 -31.96 -10.96 3.29
C HIS A 168 -31.37 -10.33 4.56
N VAL A 169 -32.21 -9.72 5.40
CA VAL A 169 -31.76 -9.15 6.69
C VAL A 169 -31.26 -10.24 7.65
N LEU A 170 -31.91 -11.41 7.68
CA LEU A 170 -31.41 -12.53 8.47
C LEU A 170 -30.04 -13.01 7.99
N ALA A 171 -29.85 -13.10 6.68
CA ALA A 171 -28.56 -13.46 6.11
C ALA A 171 -27.45 -12.46 6.48
N GLN A 172 -27.74 -11.16 6.44
CA GLN A 172 -26.78 -10.13 6.88
C GLN A 172 -26.43 -10.28 8.37
N ALA A 173 -27.44 -10.57 9.21
CA ALA A 173 -27.22 -10.78 10.64
C ALA A 173 -26.39 -12.04 10.92
N LEU A 174 -26.64 -13.13 10.20
CA LEU A 174 -25.89 -14.38 10.29
C LEU A 174 -24.44 -14.19 9.82
N SER A 175 -24.25 -13.46 8.73
CA SER A 175 -22.91 -13.12 8.22
C SER A 175 -22.08 -12.35 9.26
N LEU A 176 -22.67 -11.33 9.91
CA LEU A 176 -22.01 -10.58 10.98
C LEU A 176 -21.70 -11.45 12.22
N SER A 177 -22.49 -12.50 12.46
CA SER A 177 -22.25 -13.47 13.54
C SER A 177 -21.28 -14.60 13.13
N ASN A 178 -20.65 -14.52 11.95
CA ASN A 178 -19.78 -15.53 11.34
C ASN A 178 -20.48 -16.89 11.03
N ASP A 179 -21.80 -16.91 10.95
CA ASP A 179 -22.56 -18.06 10.45
C ASP A 179 -22.77 -17.95 8.93
N SER A 180 -21.68 -18.15 8.18
CA SER A 180 -21.73 -18.06 6.71
C SER A 180 -22.59 -19.17 6.09
N ALA A 181 -22.76 -20.31 6.77
CA ALA A 181 -23.62 -21.39 6.25
C ALA A 181 -25.10 -21.03 6.35
N GLY A 182 -25.52 -20.48 7.49
CA GLY A 182 -26.87 -19.96 7.69
C GLY A 182 -27.14 -18.77 6.76
N ALA A 183 -26.21 -17.84 6.61
CA ALA A 183 -26.34 -16.71 5.71
C ALA A 183 -26.58 -17.13 4.25
N ALA A 184 -25.80 -18.10 3.76
CA ALA A 184 -25.97 -18.60 2.39
C ALA A 184 -27.33 -19.31 2.20
N ALA A 185 -27.83 -20.02 3.21
CA ALA A 185 -29.14 -20.66 3.14
C ALA A 185 -30.27 -19.62 3.03
N GLU A 186 -30.21 -18.58 3.86
CA GLU A 186 -31.22 -17.51 3.84
C GLU A 186 -31.16 -16.67 2.55
N LEU A 187 -29.96 -16.39 2.01
CA LEU A 187 -29.84 -15.72 0.71
C LEU A 187 -30.42 -16.56 -0.43
N LYS A 188 -30.23 -17.88 -0.42
CA LYS A 188 -30.86 -18.78 -1.39
C LYS A 188 -32.39 -18.76 -1.26
N SER A 189 -32.93 -18.67 -0.04
CA SER A 189 -34.37 -18.50 0.18
C SER A 189 -34.86 -17.15 -0.37
N ALA A 190 -34.13 -16.06 -0.12
CA ALA A 190 -34.44 -14.75 -0.66
C ALA A 190 -34.41 -14.74 -2.20
N ILE A 191 -33.41 -15.37 -2.82
CA ILE A 191 -33.27 -15.50 -4.29
C ILE A 191 -34.43 -16.35 -4.86
N ALA A 192 -34.86 -17.40 -4.17
CA ALA A 192 -35.99 -18.22 -4.62
C ALA A 192 -37.31 -17.41 -4.69
N ILE A 193 -37.47 -16.41 -3.83
CA ILE A 193 -38.63 -15.50 -3.81
C ILE A 193 -38.44 -14.39 -4.86
N GLU A 194 -37.28 -13.76 -4.93
CA GLU A 194 -36.94 -12.65 -5.84
C GLU A 194 -35.67 -12.96 -6.67
N PRO A 195 -35.76 -13.81 -7.71
CA PRO A 195 -34.58 -14.28 -8.45
C PRO A 195 -33.91 -13.22 -9.31
N ASN A 196 -34.59 -12.11 -9.59
CA ASN A 196 -34.08 -11.05 -10.44
C ASN A 196 -33.50 -9.86 -9.63
N ARG A 197 -33.14 -10.07 -8.39
CA ARG A 197 -32.59 -9.04 -7.50
C ARG A 197 -31.07 -9.17 -7.41
N PRO A 198 -30.28 -8.33 -8.11
CA PRO A 198 -28.84 -8.50 -8.26
C PRO A 198 -28.07 -8.41 -6.92
N GLU A 199 -28.61 -7.65 -5.94
CA GLU A 199 -27.98 -7.49 -4.63
C GLU A 199 -27.93 -8.81 -3.86
N LEU A 200 -28.94 -9.67 -4.00
CA LEU A 200 -28.96 -10.98 -3.31
C LEU A 200 -27.89 -11.93 -3.84
N HIS A 201 -27.65 -11.88 -5.16
CA HIS A 201 -26.59 -12.65 -5.81
C HIS A 201 -25.20 -12.13 -5.40
N ASP A 202 -25.01 -10.82 -5.33
CA ASP A 202 -23.75 -10.22 -4.87
C ASP A 202 -23.45 -10.58 -3.41
N ASP A 203 -24.45 -10.48 -2.54
CA ASP A 203 -24.31 -10.88 -1.12
C ASP A 203 -24.05 -12.38 -0.98
N LEU A 204 -24.72 -13.23 -1.78
CA LEU A 204 -24.46 -14.67 -1.77
C LEU A 204 -23.04 -14.99 -2.25
N GLY A 205 -22.58 -14.34 -3.31
CA GLY A 205 -21.21 -14.41 -3.79
C GLY A 205 -20.19 -14.06 -2.69
N SER A 206 -20.45 -12.97 -1.97
CA SER A 206 -19.59 -12.53 -0.86
C SER A 206 -19.55 -13.55 0.31
N VAL A 207 -20.69 -14.16 0.64
CA VAL A 207 -20.76 -15.22 1.66
C VAL A 207 -20.05 -16.50 1.19
N LEU A 208 -20.13 -16.84 -0.10
CA LEU A 208 -19.45 -17.99 -0.68
C LEU A 208 -17.92 -17.81 -0.70
N VAL A 209 -17.43 -16.59 -0.88
CA VAL A 209 -15.99 -16.26 -0.70
C VAL A 209 -15.54 -16.57 0.72
N GLN A 210 -16.33 -16.18 1.75
CA GLN A 210 -16.03 -16.51 3.15
C GLN A 210 -15.99 -18.03 3.40
N GLN A 211 -16.77 -18.80 2.65
CA GLN A 211 -16.75 -20.28 2.68
C GLN A 211 -15.62 -20.90 1.83
N SER A 212 -14.75 -20.09 1.23
CA SER A 212 -13.70 -20.54 0.29
C SER A 212 -14.24 -21.25 -0.96
N LYS A 213 -15.47 -20.94 -1.38
CA LYS A 213 -16.14 -21.49 -2.56
C LYS A 213 -16.04 -20.53 -3.74
N ALA A 214 -14.82 -20.31 -4.20
CA ALA A 214 -14.50 -19.26 -5.16
C ALA A 214 -15.24 -19.39 -6.50
N GLU A 215 -15.43 -20.62 -7.01
CA GLU A 215 -16.13 -20.85 -8.29
C GLU A 215 -17.64 -20.55 -8.20
N GLU A 216 -18.27 -20.99 -7.09
CA GLU A 216 -19.68 -20.67 -6.84
C GLU A 216 -19.86 -19.15 -6.66
N ALA A 217 -18.95 -18.49 -5.93
CA ALA A 217 -18.98 -17.05 -5.74
C ALA A 217 -18.87 -16.27 -7.06
N ALA A 218 -17.94 -16.69 -7.95
CA ALA A 218 -17.80 -16.08 -9.28
C ALA A 218 -19.07 -16.20 -10.12
N ALA A 219 -19.76 -17.35 -10.01
CA ALA A 219 -21.02 -17.57 -10.70
C ALA A 219 -22.12 -16.61 -10.21
N GLU A 220 -22.22 -16.42 -8.89
CA GLU A 220 -23.22 -15.51 -8.30
C GLU A 220 -22.93 -14.04 -8.62
N PHE A 221 -21.67 -13.59 -8.52
CA PHE A 221 -21.31 -12.23 -8.96
C PHE A 221 -21.59 -12.02 -10.45
N SER A 222 -21.33 -13.03 -11.28
CA SER A 222 -21.65 -12.97 -12.71
C SER A 222 -23.15 -12.89 -12.96
N GLU A 223 -23.97 -13.59 -12.16
CA GLU A 223 -25.41 -13.49 -12.26
C GLU A 223 -25.92 -12.10 -11.84
N ALA A 224 -25.38 -11.54 -10.76
CA ALA A 224 -25.65 -10.15 -10.36
C ALA A 224 -25.37 -9.16 -11.52
N LEU A 225 -24.25 -9.37 -12.23
CA LEU A 225 -23.87 -8.52 -13.37
C LEU A 225 -24.71 -8.76 -14.63
N LYS A 226 -25.23 -9.96 -14.86
CA LYS A 226 -26.19 -10.20 -15.93
C LYS A 226 -27.52 -9.47 -15.68
N LEU A 227 -27.98 -9.51 -14.43
CA LEU A 227 -29.20 -8.81 -14.01
C LEU A 227 -29.01 -7.29 -14.05
N GLN A 228 -27.87 -6.80 -13.59
CA GLN A 228 -27.53 -5.37 -13.59
C GLN A 228 -26.08 -5.14 -14.05
N PRO A 229 -25.84 -4.92 -15.37
CA PRO A 229 -24.49 -4.71 -15.91
C PRO A 229 -23.75 -3.49 -15.34
N GLN A 230 -24.46 -2.53 -14.77
CA GLN A 230 -23.90 -1.33 -14.13
C GLN A 230 -23.82 -1.45 -12.59
N PHE A 231 -23.66 -2.65 -12.07
CA PHE A 231 -23.50 -2.87 -10.64
C PHE A 231 -22.01 -2.82 -10.26
N ALA A 232 -21.53 -1.63 -9.87
CA ALA A 232 -20.12 -1.37 -9.56
C ALA A 232 -19.59 -2.28 -8.46
N GLN A 233 -20.38 -2.54 -7.41
CA GLN A 233 -19.98 -3.38 -6.28
C GLN A 233 -19.75 -4.83 -6.71
N ALA A 234 -20.66 -5.43 -7.49
CA ALA A 234 -20.47 -6.79 -7.99
C ALA A 234 -19.24 -6.91 -8.90
N ARG A 235 -18.93 -5.87 -9.72
CA ARG A 235 -17.69 -5.82 -10.49
C ARG A 235 -16.46 -5.75 -9.59
N LEU A 236 -16.50 -4.95 -8.55
CA LEU A 236 -15.41 -4.89 -7.57
C LEU A 236 -15.18 -6.26 -6.92
N HIS A 237 -16.26 -6.89 -6.42
CA HIS A 237 -16.16 -8.19 -5.75
C HIS A 237 -15.62 -9.28 -6.70
N LEU A 238 -16.13 -9.33 -7.95
CA LEU A 238 -15.64 -10.26 -8.95
C LEU A 238 -14.18 -9.98 -9.32
N GLY A 239 -13.80 -8.71 -9.48
CA GLY A 239 -12.44 -8.30 -9.75
C GLY A 239 -11.46 -8.70 -8.64
N VAL A 240 -11.84 -8.51 -7.38
CA VAL A 240 -11.06 -8.95 -6.22
C VAL A 240 -10.92 -10.47 -6.21
N LEU A 241 -12.00 -11.20 -6.43
CA LEU A 241 -11.98 -12.66 -6.45
C LEU A 241 -11.07 -13.19 -7.57
N ARG A 242 -11.12 -12.62 -8.78
CA ARG A 242 -10.24 -12.98 -9.89
C ARG A 242 -8.77 -12.70 -9.58
N PHE A 243 -8.49 -11.56 -8.93
CA PHE A 243 -7.14 -11.24 -8.48
C PHE A 243 -6.59 -12.31 -7.54
N GLU A 244 -7.39 -12.78 -6.58
CA GLU A 244 -7.00 -13.85 -5.64
C GLU A 244 -6.80 -15.20 -6.36
N GLN A 245 -7.58 -15.46 -7.41
CA GLN A 245 -7.41 -16.62 -8.27
C GLN A 245 -6.21 -16.49 -9.24
N LYS A 246 -5.48 -15.36 -9.21
CA LYS A 246 -4.36 -15.03 -10.11
C LYS A 246 -4.79 -14.84 -11.58
N ASP A 247 -6.08 -14.64 -11.84
CA ASP A 247 -6.61 -14.17 -13.12
C ASP A 247 -6.46 -12.65 -13.19
N VAL A 248 -5.23 -12.22 -13.50
CA VAL A 248 -4.84 -10.79 -13.43
C VAL A 248 -5.55 -9.98 -14.51
N GLU A 249 -5.71 -10.53 -15.72
CA GLU A 249 -6.41 -9.88 -16.84
C GLU A 249 -7.89 -9.73 -16.56
N GLY A 250 -8.54 -10.77 -16.05
CA GLY A 250 -9.93 -10.73 -15.64
C GLY A 250 -10.17 -9.75 -14.50
N ALA A 251 -9.27 -9.72 -13.52
CA ALA A 251 -9.33 -8.78 -12.40
C ALA A 251 -9.23 -7.32 -12.90
N GLU A 252 -8.28 -7.00 -13.77
CA GLU A 252 -8.12 -5.66 -14.32
C GLU A 252 -9.39 -5.21 -15.07
N SER A 253 -9.96 -6.09 -15.90
CA SER A 253 -11.16 -5.78 -16.66
C SER A 253 -12.33 -5.39 -15.77
N GLU A 254 -12.60 -6.19 -14.72
CA GLU A 254 -13.72 -5.92 -13.81
C GLU A 254 -13.46 -4.69 -12.94
N LEU A 255 -12.24 -4.52 -12.42
CA LEU A 255 -11.89 -3.36 -11.58
C LEU A 255 -11.93 -2.04 -12.37
N ARG A 256 -11.46 -2.03 -13.62
CA ARG A 256 -11.64 -0.85 -14.51
C ARG A 256 -13.10 -0.60 -14.82
N GLY A 257 -13.89 -1.66 -15.02
CA GLY A 257 -15.34 -1.55 -15.19
C GLY A 257 -16.01 -0.97 -13.94
N ALA A 258 -15.60 -1.37 -12.75
CA ALA A 258 -16.09 -0.79 -11.49
C ALA A 258 -15.74 0.70 -11.35
N LEU A 259 -14.48 1.08 -11.65
CA LEU A 259 -14.04 2.48 -11.64
C LEU A 259 -14.78 3.35 -12.67
N GLY A 260 -15.12 2.79 -13.83
CA GLY A 260 -15.93 3.50 -14.83
C GLY A 260 -17.33 3.87 -14.32
N LEU A 261 -17.85 3.12 -13.35
CA LEU A 261 -19.15 3.36 -12.72
C LEU A 261 -19.02 4.21 -11.44
N GLU A 262 -18.01 3.95 -10.63
CA GLU A 262 -17.73 4.62 -9.35
C GLU A 262 -16.26 5.06 -9.26
N PRO A 263 -15.88 6.18 -9.90
CA PRO A 263 -14.48 6.63 -9.91
C PRO A 263 -13.90 7.03 -8.55
N GLY A 264 -14.75 7.22 -7.56
CA GLY A 264 -14.36 7.64 -6.20
C GLY A 264 -14.27 6.48 -5.20
N ASN A 265 -14.22 5.23 -5.64
CA ASN A 265 -14.14 4.09 -4.72
C ASN A 265 -12.67 3.75 -4.38
N PRO A 266 -12.19 4.00 -3.14
CA PRO A 266 -10.79 3.79 -2.78
C PRO A 266 -10.37 2.32 -2.83
N LEU A 267 -11.28 1.40 -2.52
CA LEU A 267 -10.99 -0.03 -2.51
C LEU A 267 -10.76 -0.56 -3.94
N THR A 268 -11.52 -0.05 -4.91
CA THR A 268 -11.34 -0.40 -6.31
C THR A 268 -9.97 0.08 -6.83
N HIS A 269 -9.56 1.31 -6.50
CA HIS A 269 -8.23 1.82 -6.81
C HIS A 269 -7.14 0.95 -6.16
N PHE A 270 -7.30 0.60 -4.90
CA PHE A 270 -6.35 -0.25 -4.18
C PHE A 270 -6.15 -1.62 -4.86
N TYR A 271 -7.23 -2.33 -5.19
CA TYR A 271 -7.13 -3.63 -5.85
C TYR A 271 -6.68 -3.54 -7.30
N LEU A 272 -7.04 -2.47 -8.03
CA LEU A 272 -6.49 -2.22 -9.37
C LEU A 272 -4.98 -1.96 -9.28
N GLY A 273 -4.52 -1.19 -8.31
CA GLY A 273 -3.09 -0.99 -8.04
C GLY A 273 -2.35 -2.32 -7.79
N LYS A 274 -2.89 -3.20 -6.96
CA LYS A 274 -2.35 -4.55 -6.73
C LYS A 274 -2.31 -5.40 -8.01
N THR A 275 -3.37 -5.33 -8.81
CA THR A 275 -3.48 -6.05 -10.07
C THR A 275 -2.44 -5.59 -11.09
N LEU A 276 -2.28 -4.27 -11.24
CA LEU A 276 -1.26 -3.67 -12.13
C LEU A 276 0.17 -3.99 -11.66
N LEU A 277 0.38 -4.01 -10.34
CA LEU A 277 1.67 -4.43 -9.77
C LEU A 277 1.98 -5.89 -10.10
N ALA A 278 1.00 -6.79 -10.03
CA ALA A 278 1.15 -8.20 -10.42
C ALA A 278 1.46 -8.36 -11.92
N LYS A 279 1.01 -7.45 -12.77
CA LYS A 279 1.38 -7.37 -14.20
C LYS A 279 2.77 -6.78 -14.45
N GLY A 280 3.42 -6.23 -13.43
CA GLY A 280 4.69 -5.50 -13.58
C GLY A 280 4.53 -4.04 -14.01
N GLU A 281 3.33 -3.51 -14.07
CA GLU A 281 3.02 -2.13 -14.47
C GLU A 281 3.15 -1.16 -13.28
N SER A 282 4.36 -1.09 -12.69
CA SER A 282 4.61 -0.37 -11.44
C SER A 282 4.24 1.12 -11.49
N GLY A 283 4.42 1.79 -12.63
CA GLY A 283 4.06 3.20 -12.79
C GLY A 283 2.55 3.43 -12.72
N ALA A 284 1.75 2.59 -13.38
CA ALA A 284 0.29 2.64 -13.30
C ALA A 284 -0.20 2.27 -11.90
N ALA A 285 0.39 1.23 -11.28
CA ALA A 285 0.07 0.83 -9.92
C ALA A 285 0.32 1.97 -8.91
N LEU A 286 1.42 2.72 -9.07
CA LEU A 286 1.73 3.88 -8.23
C LEU A 286 0.60 4.93 -8.27
N HIS A 287 0.10 5.25 -9.46
CA HIS A 287 -1.02 6.19 -9.61
C HIS A 287 -2.29 5.70 -8.91
N GLU A 288 -2.60 4.42 -9.05
CA GLU A 288 -3.79 3.84 -8.42
C GLU A 288 -3.70 3.86 -6.88
N PHE A 289 -2.53 3.55 -6.30
CA PHE A 289 -2.32 3.68 -4.85
C PHE A 289 -2.35 5.13 -4.36
N GLN A 290 -1.86 6.09 -5.15
CA GLN A 290 -2.00 7.51 -4.84
C GLN A 290 -3.47 7.95 -4.80
N TYR A 291 -4.31 7.45 -5.71
CA TYR A 291 -5.74 7.70 -5.67
C TYR A 291 -6.40 7.02 -4.46
N ALA A 292 -6.07 5.76 -4.19
CA ALA A 292 -6.60 5.04 -3.04
C ALA A 292 -6.32 5.77 -1.72
N THR A 293 -5.06 6.20 -1.49
CA THR A 293 -4.67 6.93 -0.27
C THR A 293 -5.22 8.35 -0.19
N ARG A 294 -5.48 9.00 -1.32
CA ARG A 294 -6.14 10.31 -1.35
C ARG A 294 -7.61 10.20 -0.97
N LEU A 295 -8.30 9.16 -1.43
CA LEU A 295 -9.73 8.93 -1.17
C LEU A 295 -9.95 8.37 0.24
N ASP A 296 -9.09 7.47 0.68
CA ASP A 296 -9.08 6.90 2.03
C ASP A 296 -7.66 6.96 2.63
N PRO A 297 -7.30 8.08 3.27
CA PRO A 297 -6.01 8.24 3.93
C PRO A 297 -5.80 7.29 5.11
N ALA A 298 -6.88 6.72 5.65
CA ALA A 298 -6.84 5.83 6.79
C ALA A 298 -6.65 4.34 6.41
N ASN A 299 -6.46 4.04 5.14
CA ASN A 299 -6.15 2.68 4.69
C ASN A 299 -4.63 2.40 4.82
N PRO A 300 -4.20 1.63 5.83
CA PRO A 300 -2.77 1.40 6.07
C PRO A 300 -2.13 0.53 4.99
N ASP A 301 -2.89 -0.41 4.39
CA ASP A 301 -2.35 -1.29 3.36
C ASP A 301 -2.10 -0.52 2.05
N ALA A 302 -2.93 0.48 1.75
CA ALA A 302 -2.72 1.38 0.62
C ALA A 302 -1.49 2.28 0.86
N GLN A 303 -1.33 2.82 2.08
CA GLN A 303 -0.15 3.62 2.46
C GLN A 303 1.14 2.79 2.34
N ARG A 304 1.12 1.55 2.82
CA ARG A 304 2.26 0.63 2.71
C ARG A 304 2.65 0.36 1.27
N GLN A 305 1.68 0.00 0.40
CA GLN A 305 1.95 -0.27 -1.01
C GLN A 305 2.49 0.97 -1.75
N LEU A 306 1.93 2.14 -1.43
CA LEU A 306 2.41 3.41 -1.95
C LEU A 306 3.86 3.65 -1.52
N GLY A 307 4.18 3.48 -0.24
CA GLY A 307 5.54 3.64 0.30
C GLY A 307 6.55 2.72 -0.39
N ILE A 308 6.22 1.43 -0.53
CA ILE A 308 7.09 0.45 -1.21
C ILE A 308 7.38 0.86 -2.66
N LEU A 309 6.38 1.29 -3.42
CA LEU A 309 6.57 1.69 -4.82
C LEU A 309 7.36 2.99 -4.95
N LEU A 310 7.11 3.97 -4.08
CA LEU A 310 7.87 5.21 -4.03
C LEU A 310 9.34 4.95 -3.70
N GLN A 311 9.62 4.08 -2.73
CA GLN A 311 10.97 3.67 -2.38
C GLN A 311 11.69 3.02 -3.56
N ARG A 312 11.04 2.10 -4.26
CA ARG A 312 11.59 1.44 -5.46
C ARG A 312 11.84 2.41 -6.62
N SER A 313 11.05 3.46 -6.74
CA SER A 313 11.22 4.51 -7.76
C SER A 313 12.23 5.59 -7.38
N GLY A 314 12.87 5.49 -6.19
CA GLY A 314 13.86 6.43 -5.69
C GLY A 314 13.26 7.68 -5.04
N ASN A 315 11.94 7.75 -4.85
CA ASN A 315 11.25 8.87 -4.20
C ASN A 315 11.21 8.66 -2.68
N ALA A 316 12.38 8.66 -2.05
CA ALA A 316 12.54 8.24 -0.66
C ALA A 316 11.78 9.12 0.35
N ASP A 317 11.75 10.44 0.16
CA ASP A 317 11.04 11.35 1.07
C ASP A 317 9.53 11.10 1.07
N GLU A 318 8.95 10.88 -0.11
CA GLU A 318 7.53 10.55 -0.24
C GLU A 318 7.22 9.16 0.31
N ALA A 319 8.13 8.18 0.15
CA ALA A 319 8.01 6.85 0.74
C ALA A 319 7.97 6.91 2.27
N ILE A 320 8.89 7.67 2.89
CA ILE A 320 8.91 7.91 4.33
C ILE A 320 7.60 8.56 4.80
N ALA A 321 7.04 9.49 4.04
CA ALA A 321 5.77 10.11 4.39
C ALA A 321 4.62 9.08 4.39
N ALA A 322 4.55 8.21 3.39
CA ALA A 322 3.53 7.16 3.31
C ALA A 322 3.66 6.13 4.45
N PHE A 323 4.88 5.66 4.75
CA PHE A 323 5.11 4.75 5.87
C PHE A 323 4.83 5.40 7.24
N ARG A 324 5.07 6.70 7.41
CA ARG A 324 4.67 7.42 8.63
C ARG A 324 3.15 7.46 8.83
N GLU A 325 2.38 7.63 7.76
CA GLU A 325 0.92 7.54 7.86
C GLU A 325 0.48 6.11 8.19
N GLU A 326 1.12 5.06 7.64
CA GLU A 326 0.86 3.67 8.04
C GLU A 326 1.10 3.45 9.54
N VAL A 327 2.27 3.86 10.06
CA VAL A 327 2.62 3.75 11.49
C VAL A 327 1.62 4.51 12.37
N LYS A 328 1.17 5.70 11.94
CA LYS A 328 0.16 6.48 12.67
C LYS A 328 -1.19 5.77 12.76
N ILE A 329 -1.58 5.04 11.70
CA ILE A 329 -2.83 4.26 11.66
C ILE A 329 -2.69 2.96 12.46
N ARG A 330 -1.53 2.30 12.35
CA ARG A 330 -1.21 1.02 13.01
C ARG A 330 0.03 1.14 13.91
N PRO A 331 -0.03 1.86 15.03
CA PRO A 331 1.14 2.12 15.88
C PRO A 331 1.68 0.87 16.59
N GLU A 332 0.96 -0.24 16.52
CA GLU A 332 1.36 -1.53 17.09
C GLU A 332 1.90 -2.51 16.01
N SER A 333 2.04 -2.05 14.77
CA SER A 333 2.52 -2.89 13.67
C SER A 333 4.05 -2.88 13.63
N ALA A 334 4.66 -4.00 14.01
CA ALA A 334 6.11 -4.18 13.89
C ALA A 334 6.59 -4.01 12.44
N ASP A 335 5.85 -4.56 11.48
CA ASP A 335 6.19 -4.47 10.05
C ASP A 335 6.16 -3.01 9.56
N ALA A 336 5.18 -2.20 10.00
CA ALA A 336 5.08 -0.78 9.61
C ALA A 336 6.28 0.04 10.12
N HIS A 337 6.66 -0.17 11.38
CA HIS A 337 7.86 0.44 11.96
C HIS A 337 9.13 0.00 11.23
N ASN A 338 9.24 -1.28 10.90
CA ASN A 338 10.39 -1.80 10.15
C ASN A 338 10.48 -1.18 8.74
N ASP A 339 9.38 -1.11 7.99
CA ASP A 339 9.34 -0.52 6.65
C ASP A 339 9.74 0.97 6.69
N LEU A 340 9.26 1.72 7.70
CA LEU A 340 9.64 3.11 7.93
C LEU A 340 11.14 3.22 8.28
N GLY A 341 11.63 2.36 9.17
CA GLY A 341 13.04 2.30 9.55
C GLY A 341 13.96 2.04 8.36
N LEU A 342 13.62 1.08 7.51
CA LEU A 342 14.38 0.78 6.27
C LEU A 342 14.41 1.96 5.30
N ALA A 343 13.29 2.65 5.11
CA ALA A 343 13.24 3.84 4.25
C ALA A 343 14.12 4.99 4.80
N MET A 344 14.11 5.20 6.12
CA MET A 344 14.98 6.19 6.77
C MET A 344 16.45 5.81 6.69
N LEU A 345 16.78 4.54 6.88
CA LEU A 345 18.15 4.04 6.77
C LEU A 345 18.71 4.26 5.37
N GLN A 346 17.91 4.00 4.35
CA GLN A 346 18.28 4.21 2.94
C GLN A 346 18.58 5.69 2.62
N THR A 347 17.96 6.63 3.32
CA THR A 347 18.22 8.07 3.15
C THR A 347 19.37 8.58 4.02
N GLY A 348 19.99 7.73 4.83
CA GLY A 348 21.08 8.08 5.73
C GLY A 348 20.62 8.57 7.10
N ASP A 349 19.34 8.54 7.41
CA ASP A 349 18.78 8.93 8.71
C ASP A 349 18.83 7.76 9.71
N ALA A 350 20.06 7.31 10.01
CA ALA A 350 20.29 6.17 10.91
C ALA A 350 19.70 6.40 12.31
N SER A 351 19.73 7.62 12.83
CA SER A 351 19.24 7.91 14.19
C SER A 351 17.72 7.74 14.33
N ASN A 352 16.94 8.09 13.33
CA ASN A 352 15.50 7.85 13.35
C ASN A 352 15.17 6.40 12.98
N SER A 353 15.92 5.77 12.06
CA SER A 353 15.72 4.36 11.73
C SER A 353 15.92 3.43 12.94
N ILE A 354 16.90 3.69 13.79
CA ILE A 354 17.12 2.97 15.07
C ILE A 354 15.84 2.99 15.92
N ARG A 355 15.23 4.17 16.10
CA ARG A 355 14.00 4.29 16.91
C ARG A 355 12.85 3.47 16.35
N GLU A 356 12.72 3.44 15.04
CA GLU A 356 11.68 2.67 14.38
C GLU A 356 11.94 1.15 14.49
N PHE A 357 13.19 0.69 14.33
CA PHE A 357 13.53 -0.72 14.52
C PHE A 357 13.37 -1.17 15.99
N GLU A 358 13.73 -0.32 16.97
CA GLU A 358 13.46 -0.56 18.38
C GLU A 358 11.95 -0.67 18.66
N ALA A 359 11.12 0.18 18.00
CA ALA A 359 9.68 0.09 18.08
C ALA A 359 9.15 -1.21 17.45
N ALA A 360 9.71 -1.65 16.32
CA ALA A 360 9.37 -2.94 15.70
C ALA A 360 9.68 -4.11 16.66
N LEU A 361 10.85 -4.13 17.26
CA LEU A 361 11.27 -5.15 18.22
C LEU A 361 10.44 -5.12 19.52
N LYS A 362 9.92 -3.98 19.92
CA LYS A 362 8.99 -3.90 21.07
C LYS A 362 7.73 -4.72 20.82
N TRP A 363 7.20 -4.73 19.59
CA TRP A 363 6.00 -5.47 19.23
C TRP A 363 6.31 -6.92 18.84
N LYS A 364 7.49 -7.18 18.28
CA LYS A 364 7.92 -8.50 17.84
C LYS A 364 9.39 -8.77 18.28
N PRO A 365 9.62 -9.11 19.55
CA PRO A 365 10.94 -9.13 20.18
C PRO A 365 11.90 -10.18 19.64
N ASN A 366 11.42 -11.22 18.97
CA ASN A 366 12.23 -12.35 18.49
C ASN A 366 12.21 -12.43 16.95
N ASP A 367 12.51 -11.33 16.30
CA ASP A 367 12.60 -11.29 14.84
C ASP A 367 14.06 -11.00 14.42
N ALA A 368 14.68 -11.98 13.76
CA ALA A 368 16.07 -11.88 13.34
C ALA A 368 16.29 -10.76 12.31
N SER A 369 15.30 -10.49 11.46
CA SER A 369 15.40 -9.45 10.44
C SER A 369 15.39 -8.05 11.07
N TYR A 370 14.58 -7.83 12.12
CA TYR A 370 14.54 -6.54 12.80
C TYR A 370 15.81 -6.29 13.62
N GLU A 371 16.35 -7.35 14.29
CA GLU A 371 17.64 -7.26 14.94
C GLU A 371 18.78 -6.97 13.93
N GLY A 372 18.76 -7.62 12.77
CA GLY A 372 19.71 -7.37 11.68
C GLY A 372 19.64 -5.93 11.17
N ASN A 373 18.42 -5.45 10.84
CA ASN A 373 18.22 -4.07 10.38
C ASN A 373 18.65 -3.02 11.42
N LEU A 374 18.46 -3.32 12.70
CA LEU A 374 18.94 -2.46 13.78
C LEU A 374 20.47 -2.48 13.84
N GLY A 375 21.11 -3.63 13.65
CA GLY A 375 22.56 -3.75 13.49
C GLY A 375 23.10 -2.91 12.34
N ASP A 376 22.43 -2.94 11.17
CA ASP A 376 22.79 -2.12 10.00
C ASP A 376 22.68 -0.61 10.29
N ALA A 377 21.64 -0.22 11.02
CA ALA A 377 21.45 1.18 11.40
C ALA A 377 22.55 1.68 12.35
N TYR A 378 22.98 0.86 13.31
CA TYR A 378 24.12 1.16 14.17
C TYR A 378 25.44 1.14 13.40
N LEU A 379 25.61 0.22 12.45
CA LEU A 379 26.77 0.19 11.57
C LEU A 379 26.90 1.49 10.76
N GLN A 380 25.79 1.97 10.19
CA GLN A 380 25.75 3.24 9.47
C GLN A 380 26.02 4.45 10.40
N GLN A 381 25.58 4.38 11.66
CA GLN A 381 25.87 5.40 12.68
C GLN A 381 27.31 5.32 13.20
N THR A 382 28.10 4.32 12.75
CA THR A 382 29.46 4.02 13.22
C THR A 382 29.55 3.57 14.68
N ASP A 383 28.45 3.15 15.28
CA ASP A 383 28.40 2.47 16.56
C ASP A 383 28.58 0.95 16.35
N PHE A 384 29.85 0.59 16.17
CA PHE A 384 30.22 -0.80 15.86
C PHE A 384 30.00 -1.76 17.03
N ASP A 385 29.97 -1.26 18.27
CA ASP A 385 29.71 -2.07 19.46
C ASP A 385 28.23 -2.53 19.46
N ALA A 386 27.33 -1.60 19.33
CA ALA A 386 25.89 -1.90 19.22
C ALA A 386 25.59 -2.75 17.98
N ALA A 387 26.19 -2.45 16.83
CA ALA A 387 26.02 -3.26 15.62
C ALA A 387 26.37 -4.73 15.86
N VAL A 388 27.55 -5.01 16.49
CA VAL A 388 27.97 -6.39 16.81
C VAL A 388 26.98 -7.06 17.77
N GLU A 389 26.48 -6.35 18.78
CA GLU A 389 25.48 -6.88 19.72
C GLU A 389 24.19 -7.32 19.01
N HIS A 390 23.65 -6.47 18.16
CA HIS A 390 22.41 -6.74 17.45
C HIS A 390 22.57 -7.82 16.37
N PHE A 391 23.65 -7.85 15.59
CA PHE A 391 23.91 -8.96 14.67
C PHE A 391 24.09 -10.29 15.42
N GLN A 392 24.73 -10.31 16.58
CA GLN A 392 24.82 -11.51 17.42
C GLN A 392 23.46 -11.92 17.96
N ALA A 393 22.57 -10.98 18.30
CA ALA A 393 21.19 -11.27 18.69
C ALA A 393 20.40 -11.87 17.51
N ALA A 394 20.53 -11.30 16.31
CA ALA A 394 19.94 -11.82 15.09
C ALA A 394 20.41 -13.25 14.79
N LEU A 395 21.70 -13.52 14.90
CA LEU A 395 22.29 -14.85 14.66
C LEU A 395 21.90 -15.91 15.70
N LYS A 396 21.55 -15.52 16.94
CA LYS A 396 20.94 -16.46 17.90
C LYS A 396 19.56 -16.95 17.43
N LEU A 397 18.83 -16.12 16.69
CA LEU A 397 17.52 -16.43 16.14
C LEU A 397 17.61 -17.14 14.79
N ALA A 398 18.57 -16.74 13.94
CA ALA A 398 18.79 -17.27 12.61
C ALA A 398 20.26 -17.67 12.37
N PRO A 399 20.77 -18.75 13.01
CA PRO A 399 22.18 -19.11 13.00
C PRO A 399 22.72 -19.65 11.65
N GLN A 400 21.86 -19.78 10.65
CA GLN A 400 22.23 -20.24 9.31
C GLN A 400 22.03 -19.14 8.25
N ASP A 401 21.88 -17.87 8.67
CA ASP A 401 21.75 -16.75 7.76
C ASP A 401 23.13 -16.23 7.36
N ALA A 402 23.50 -16.46 6.09
CA ALA A 402 24.80 -16.07 5.55
C ALA A 402 24.98 -14.53 5.53
N THR A 403 23.92 -13.78 5.32
CA THR A 403 23.97 -12.31 5.28
C THR A 403 24.29 -11.75 6.65
N LEU A 404 23.65 -12.26 7.70
CA LEU A 404 23.92 -11.82 9.08
C LEU A 404 25.35 -12.15 9.53
N HIS A 405 25.91 -13.30 9.11
CA HIS A 405 27.33 -13.60 9.35
C HIS A 405 28.24 -12.62 8.62
N TYR A 406 27.92 -12.28 7.38
CA TYR A 406 28.66 -11.29 6.60
C TYR A 406 28.62 -9.90 7.27
N ASP A 407 27.44 -9.43 7.69
CA ASP A 407 27.26 -8.13 8.32
C ASP A 407 27.94 -8.04 9.69
N LEU A 408 27.88 -9.13 10.50
CA LEU A 408 28.67 -9.25 11.72
C LEU A 408 30.16 -9.16 11.42
N GLY A 409 30.63 -9.85 10.39
CA GLY A 409 32.00 -9.79 9.91
C GLY A 409 32.43 -8.37 9.54
N LEU A 410 31.59 -7.59 8.88
CA LEU A 410 31.83 -6.18 8.56
C LEU A 410 31.95 -5.33 9.83
N ALA A 411 31.02 -5.47 10.78
CA ALA A 411 31.07 -4.74 12.04
C ALA A 411 32.31 -5.07 12.85
N LEU A 412 32.71 -6.35 12.94
CA LEU A 412 33.92 -6.79 13.60
C LEU A 412 35.19 -6.25 12.93
N LYS A 413 35.22 -6.21 11.59
CA LYS A 413 36.33 -5.61 10.84
C LYS A 413 36.46 -4.13 11.12
N MET A 414 35.36 -3.39 11.21
CA MET A 414 35.40 -1.96 11.59
C MET A 414 35.90 -1.72 13.01
N LYS A 415 35.78 -2.71 13.89
CA LYS A 415 36.34 -2.71 15.24
C LYS A 415 37.80 -3.22 15.32
N ASP A 416 38.45 -3.45 14.19
CA ASP A 416 39.80 -4.03 14.09
C ASP A 416 39.93 -5.45 14.74
N ARG A 417 38.77 -6.14 14.89
CA ARG A 417 38.71 -7.54 15.34
C ARG A 417 38.86 -8.49 14.15
N LEU A 418 40.00 -8.38 13.45
CA LEU A 418 40.19 -9.05 12.16
C LEU A 418 40.09 -10.59 12.23
N PRO A 419 40.64 -11.30 13.27
CA PRO A 419 40.47 -12.75 13.34
C PRO A 419 39.00 -13.20 13.44
N ASP A 420 38.21 -12.48 14.23
CA ASP A 420 36.80 -12.78 14.38
C ASP A 420 36.01 -12.48 13.07
N ALA A 421 36.32 -11.35 12.43
CA ALA A 421 35.73 -10.98 11.13
C ALA A 421 36.01 -12.05 10.05
N VAL A 422 37.26 -12.56 9.99
CA VAL A 422 37.63 -13.64 9.06
C VAL A 422 36.82 -14.91 9.31
N ALA A 423 36.58 -15.25 10.59
CA ALA A 423 35.78 -16.42 10.94
C ALA A 423 34.32 -16.26 10.46
N GLU A 424 33.73 -15.07 10.63
CA GLU A 424 32.38 -14.79 10.24
C GLU A 424 32.22 -14.74 8.72
N PHE A 425 33.14 -14.13 7.97
CA PHE A 425 33.13 -14.14 6.50
C PHE A 425 33.26 -15.56 5.93
N LYS A 426 34.11 -16.41 6.51
CA LYS A 426 34.20 -17.82 6.12
C LYS A 426 32.88 -18.55 6.36
N LYS A 427 32.24 -18.25 7.48
CA LYS A 427 30.93 -18.85 7.80
C LYS A 427 29.85 -18.42 6.81
N ALA A 428 29.84 -17.14 6.42
CA ALA A 428 28.94 -16.62 5.39
C ALA A 428 29.14 -17.34 4.04
N GLU A 429 30.41 -17.53 3.60
CA GLU A 429 30.74 -18.25 2.36
C GLU A 429 30.35 -19.73 2.41
N GLU A 430 30.56 -20.41 3.55
CA GLU A 430 30.11 -21.80 3.75
C GLU A 430 28.59 -21.95 3.65
N LEU A 431 27.83 -21.00 4.17
CA LEU A 431 26.36 -21.03 4.21
C LEU A 431 25.74 -20.65 2.86
N ASP A 432 26.29 -19.66 2.20
CA ASP A 432 25.88 -19.27 0.84
C ASP A 432 27.10 -19.04 -0.08
N PRO A 433 27.54 -20.06 -0.82
CA PRO A 433 28.64 -19.92 -1.78
C PRO A 433 28.37 -18.98 -2.96
N LYS A 434 27.13 -18.48 -3.12
CA LYS A 434 26.77 -17.49 -4.14
C LYS A 434 26.88 -16.06 -3.64
N LEU A 435 27.04 -15.85 -2.34
CA LEU A 435 27.25 -14.53 -1.75
C LEU A 435 28.69 -14.07 -2.04
N ALA A 436 28.95 -13.59 -3.27
CA ALA A 436 30.28 -13.22 -3.75
C ALA A 436 30.98 -12.15 -2.90
N ASP A 437 30.21 -11.33 -2.18
CA ASP A 437 30.74 -10.26 -1.31
C ASP A 437 31.48 -10.82 -0.09
N ALA A 438 31.11 -12.00 0.40
CA ALA A 438 31.79 -12.63 1.54
C ALA A 438 33.23 -13.03 1.21
N PRO A 439 33.53 -13.88 0.21
CA PRO A 439 34.90 -14.20 -0.18
C PRO A 439 35.65 -12.98 -0.75
N TYR A 440 34.97 -12.01 -1.38
CA TYR A 440 35.61 -10.76 -1.80
C TYR A 440 36.16 -9.98 -0.58
N THR A 441 35.31 -9.73 0.41
CA THR A 441 35.67 -8.95 1.60
C THR A 441 36.69 -9.70 2.47
N LEU A 442 36.56 -11.03 2.53
CA LEU A 442 37.56 -11.89 3.18
C LEU A 442 38.93 -11.78 2.48
N GLY A 443 38.94 -11.87 1.16
CA GLY A 443 40.16 -11.71 0.35
C GLY A 443 40.85 -10.35 0.55
N VAL A 444 40.08 -9.27 0.58
CA VAL A 444 40.56 -7.91 0.89
C VAL A 444 41.14 -7.85 2.33
N THR A 445 40.46 -8.47 3.28
CA THR A 445 40.91 -8.49 4.69
C THR A 445 42.21 -9.25 4.86
N LEU A 446 42.31 -10.43 4.23
CA LEU A 446 43.55 -11.22 4.23
C LEU A 446 44.70 -10.50 3.49
N TRP A 447 44.39 -9.76 2.41
CA TRP A 447 45.39 -8.91 1.75
C TRP A 447 45.94 -7.82 2.69
N GLN A 448 45.08 -7.16 3.45
CA GLN A 448 45.49 -6.17 4.46
C GLN A 448 46.38 -6.78 5.56
N GLN A 449 46.20 -8.06 5.90
CA GLN A 449 47.04 -8.81 6.82
C GLN A 449 48.37 -9.30 6.18
N GLY A 450 48.52 -9.14 4.87
CA GLY A 450 49.72 -9.60 4.14
C GLY A 450 49.67 -11.07 3.72
N GLU A 451 48.52 -11.75 3.93
CA GLU A 451 48.33 -13.16 3.57
C GLU A 451 47.99 -13.31 2.09
N LEU A 452 48.93 -12.94 1.20
CA LEU A 452 48.70 -12.79 -0.24
C LEU A 452 48.18 -14.07 -0.94
N ALA A 453 48.65 -15.24 -0.49
CA ALA A 453 48.25 -16.51 -1.09
C ALA A 453 46.80 -16.85 -0.76
N ALA A 454 46.39 -16.68 0.50
CA ALA A 454 45.02 -16.87 0.96
C ALA A 454 44.07 -15.84 0.30
N ALA A 455 44.48 -14.56 0.32
CA ALA A 455 43.72 -13.48 -0.33
C ALA A 455 43.42 -13.79 -1.81
N ALA A 456 44.41 -14.28 -2.56
CA ALA A 456 44.22 -14.66 -3.96
C ALA A 456 43.28 -15.88 -4.11
N GLY A 457 43.23 -16.77 -3.13
CA GLY A 457 42.28 -17.89 -3.08
C GLY A 457 40.85 -17.40 -2.97
N GLU A 458 40.59 -16.58 -1.96
CA GLU A 458 39.25 -16.04 -1.68
C GLU A 458 38.74 -15.12 -2.80
N LEU A 459 39.59 -14.30 -3.42
CA LEU A 459 39.23 -13.48 -4.57
C LEU A 459 38.86 -14.31 -5.80
N ARG A 460 39.47 -15.50 -5.99
CA ARG A 460 39.03 -16.44 -7.03
C ARG A 460 37.68 -17.07 -6.69
N ALA A 461 37.40 -17.38 -5.42
CA ALA A 461 36.09 -17.84 -4.98
C ALA A 461 35.01 -16.78 -5.25
N ALA A 462 35.30 -15.50 -4.96
CA ALA A 462 34.41 -14.39 -5.30
C ALA A 462 34.09 -14.31 -6.81
N ILE A 463 35.12 -14.46 -7.65
CA ILE A 463 34.99 -14.48 -9.12
C ILE A 463 34.19 -15.71 -9.58
N GLN A 464 34.37 -16.86 -8.93
CA GLN A 464 33.58 -18.07 -9.25
C GLN A 464 32.11 -17.88 -8.90
N ALA A 465 31.82 -17.24 -7.78
CA ALA A 465 30.43 -16.91 -7.39
C ALA A 465 29.80 -15.85 -8.29
N LYS A 466 30.58 -14.84 -8.73
CA LYS A 466 30.14 -13.75 -9.60
C LYS A 466 31.17 -13.49 -10.69
N PRO A 467 31.05 -14.14 -11.88
CA PRO A 467 32.02 -14.04 -12.98
C PRO A 467 32.17 -12.65 -13.61
N ASP A 468 31.23 -11.74 -13.39
CA ASP A 468 31.25 -10.35 -13.88
C ASP A 468 31.68 -9.33 -12.80
N TYR A 469 32.39 -9.79 -11.74
CA TYR A 469 32.83 -8.95 -10.64
C TYR A 469 34.15 -8.24 -10.97
N ALA A 470 34.08 -7.11 -11.66
CA ALA A 470 35.26 -6.36 -12.12
C ALA A 470 36.20 -5.95 -10.96
N GLU A 471 35.66 -5.55 -9.81
CA GLU A 471 36.44 -5.17 -8.64
C GLU A 471 37.21 -6.36 -8.05
N ALA A 472 36.65 -7.57 -8.08
CA ALA A 472 37.33 -8.77 -7.61
C ALA A 472 38.51 -9.14 -8.52
N TYR A 473 38.36 -9.03 -9.84
CA TYR A 473 39.46 -9.20 -10.79
C TYR A 473 40.56 -8.15 -10.60
N TYR A 474 40.19 -6.88 -10.41
CA TYR A 474 41.14 -5.80 -10.13
C TYR A 474 41.94 -6.04 -8.84
N THR A 475 41.24 -6.46 -7.78
CA THR A 475 41.85 -6.73 -6.48
C THR A 475 42.75 -7.96 -6.56
N LEU A 476 42.31 -9.04 -7.23
CA LEU A 476 43.11 -10.23 -7.51
C LEU A 476 44.39 -9.87 -8.26
N GLY A 477 44.28 -9.06 -9.33
CA GLY A 477 45.42 -8.58 -10.09
C GLY A 477 46.42 -7.78 -9.23
N SER A 478 45.89 -6.96 -8.31
CA SER A 478 46.73 -6.19 -7.37
C SER A 478 47.46 -7.08 -6.36
N VAL A 479 46.77 -8.08 -5.80
CA VAL A 479 47.34 -9.08 -4.88
C VAL A 479 48.40 -9.93 -5.58
N LEU A 480 48.12 -10.43 -6.79
CA LEU A 480 49.05 -11.21 -7.59
C LEU A 480 50.29 -10.41 -7.98
N LYS A 481 50.14 -9.13 -8.32
CA LYS A 481 51.26 -8.22 -8.58
C LYS A 481 52.17 -8.10 -7.35
N GLN A 482 51.59 -7.89 -6.16
CA GLN A 482 52.33 -7.79 -4.91
C GLN A 482 53.04 -9.11 -4.56
N LYS A 483 52.43 -10.25 -4.88
CA LYS A 483 52.99 -11.58 -4.71
C LYS A 483 54.15 -11.87 -5.66
N GLY A 484 54.25 -11.15 -6.78
CA GLY A 484 55.20 -11.36 -7.86
C GLY A 484 54.72 -12.26 -8.99
N ASP A 485 53.49 -12.71 -8.98
CA ASP A 485 52.85 -13.54 -10.03
C ASP A 485 52.38 -12.64 -11.16
N LEU A 486 53.35 -12.07 -11.93
CA LEU A 486 53.11 -10.96 -12.87
C LEU A 486 52.17 -11.32 -14.04
N GLN A 487 52.38 -12.51 -14.64
CA GLN A 487 51.51 -12.89 -15.78
C GLN A 487 50.06 -13.12 -15.33
N PRO A 488 49.76 -13.92 -14.31
CA PRO A 488 48.40 -14.01 -13.74
C PRO A 488 47.82 -12.67 -13.32
N ALA A 489 48.63 -11.73 -12.79
CA ALA A 489 48.21 -10.40 -12.46
C ALA A 489 47.75 -9.60 -13.67
N ALA A 490 48.51 -9.66 -14.78
CA ALA A 490 48.13 -9.02 -16.05
C ALA A 490 46.83 -9.58 -16.60
N ASP A 491 46.64 -10.89 -16.52
CA ASP A 491 45.44 -11.56 -17.06
C ASP A 491 44.19 -11.15 -16.22
N ALA A 492 44.29 -11.14 -14.89
CA ALA A 492 43.21 -10.67 -14.03
C ALA A 492 42.87 -9.18 -14.30
N LEU A 493 43.87 -8.31 -14.45
CA LEU A 493 43.63 -6.89 -14.73
C LEU A 493 43.03 -6.67 -16.12
N ARG A 494 43.35 -7.49 -17.12
CA ARG A 494 42.70 -7.46 -18.44
C ARG A 494 41.22 -7.83 -18.33
N GLU A 495 40.88 -8.84 -17.55
CA GLU A 495 39.46 -9.18 -17.30
C GLU A 495 38.71 -8.07 -16.57
N ALA A 496 39.31 -7.42 -15.57
CA ALA A 496 38.70 -6.24 -14.94
C ALA A 496 38.41 -5.14 -15.97
N ILE A 497 39.36 -4.86 -16.89
CA ILE A 497 39.18 -3.87 -17.97
C ILE A 497 38.13 -4.34 -19.00
N ARG A 498 38.10 -5.63 -19.34
CA ARG A 498 37.09 -6.17 -20.24
C ARG A 498 35.66 -5.99 -19.68
N LEU A 499 35.50 -6.23 -18.40
CA LEU A 499 34.22 -6.06 -17.69
C LEU A 499 33.86 -4.57 -17.50
N GLN A 500 34.85 -3.74 -17.18
CA GLN A 500 34.69 -2.31 -16.97
C GLN A 500 35.79 -1.52 -17.69
N PRO A 501 35.58 -1.12 -18.97
CA PRO A 501 36.58 -0.45 -19.79
C PRO A 501 37.03 0.94 -19.33
N ASP A 502 36.31 1.54 -18.41
CA ASP A 502 36.61 2.83 -17.79
C ASP A 502 37.24 2.72 -16.39
N PHE A 503 37.64 1.50 -15.99
CA PHE A 503 38.27 1.26 -14.69
C PHE A 503 39.72 1.77 -14.66
N ALA A 504 39.88 3.04 -14.39
CA ALA A 504 41.19 3.73 -14.41
C ALA A 504 42.27 3.05 -13.55
N GLY A 505 41.90 2.52 -12.37
CA GLY A 505 42.79 1.76 -11.48
C GLY A 505 43.35 0.50 -12.12
N ALA A 506 42.51 -0.24 -12.86
CA ALA A 506 42.90 -1.46 -13.55
C ALA A 506 43.92 -1.16 -14.69
N HIS A 507 43.66 -0.13 -15.48
CA HIS A 507 44.61 0.33 -16.53
C HIS A 507 45.97 0.75 -15.91
N THR A 508 45.93 1.53 -14.84
CA THR A 508 47.16 1.97 -14.17
C THR A 508 47.97 0.80 -13.60
N ASN A 509 47.28 -0.15 -12.93
CA ASN A 509 47.94 -1.33 -12.37
C ASN A 509 48.47 -2.27 -13.48
N LEU A 510 47.70 -2.47 -14.57
CA LEU A 510 48.15 -3.25 -15.71
C LEU A 510 49.40 -2.62 -16.38
N GLY A 511 49.43 -1.31 -16.54
CA GLY A 511 50.61 -0.59 -17.02
C GLY A 511 51.85 -0.82 -16.15
N GLY A 512 51.65 -0.86 -14.82
CA GLY A 512 52.72 -1.20 -13.86
C GLY A 512 53.20 -2.65 -14.02
N VAL A 513 52.29 -3.61 -14.17
CA VAL A 513 52.62 -5.04 -14.35
C VAL A 513 53.32 -5.28 -15.69
N LEU A 514 52.82 -4.72 -16.82
CA LEU A 514 53.42 -4.85 -18.16
C LEU A 514 54.85 -4.30 -18.18
N ARG A 515 55.12 -3.21 -17.46
CA ARG A 515 56.48 -2.67 -17.32
C ARG A 515 57.41 -3.67 -16.65
N GLN A 516 56.96 -4.37 -15.60
CA GLN A 516 57.74 -5.40 -14.91
C GLN A 516 57.96 -6.66 -15.80
N LEU A 517 57.01 -6.95 -16.68
CA LEU A 517 57.11 -8.03 -17.66
C LEU A 517 57.99 -7.68 -18.89
N GLY A 518 58.46 -6.42 -19.00
CA GLY A 518 59.30 -5.95 -20.11
C GLY A 518 58.52 -5.41 -21.32
N ASP A 519 57.20 -5.38 -21.28
CA ASP A 519 56.35 -4.77 -22.32
C ASP A 519 56.24 -3.26 -22.12
N ALA A 520 57.23 -2.52 -22.60
CA ALA A 520 57.29 -1.06 -22.43
C ALA A 520 56.17 -0.32 -23.21
N ASN A 521 55.76 -0.87 -24.38
CA ASN A 521 54.75 -0.24 -25.24
C ASN A 521 53.35 -0.42 -24.62
N GLY A 522 53.00 -1.63 -24.22
CA GLY A 522 51.77 -1.94 -23.53
C GLY A 522 51.64 -1.14 -22.21
N ALA A 523 52.77 -1.10 -21.46
CA ALA A 523 52.83 -0.33 -20.21
C ALA A 523 52.53 1.16 -20.42
N ALA A 524 53.11 1.77 -21.44
CA ALA A 524 52.88 3.19 -21.76
C ALA A 524 51.43 3.47 -22.24
N ALA A 525 50.87 2.56 -23.04
CA ALA A 525 49.49 2.67 -23.51
C ALA A 525 48.48 2.60 -22.38
N GLU A 526 48.59 1.58 -21.52
CA GLU A 526 47.69 1.37 -20.40
C GLU A 526 47.82 2.47 -19.34
N SER A 527 49.07 2.92 -19.00
CA SER A 527 49.29 4.02 -18.07
C SER A 527 48.68 5.34 -18.58
N ARG A 528 48.77 5.62 -19.89
CA ARG A 528 48.17 6.78 -20.52
C ARG A 528 46.65 6.71 -20.41
N ARG A 529 46.06 5.58 -20.77
CA ARG A 529 44.61 5.37 -20.67
C ARG A 529 44.08 5.54 -19.23
N GLY A 530 44.78 4.97 -18.26
CA GLY A 530 44.45 5.16 -16.84
C GLY A 530 44.47 6.63 -16.41
N MET A 531 45.48 7.41 -16.83
CA MET A 531 45.57 8.84 -16.54
C MET A 531 44.46 9.64 -17.22
N GLU A 532 44.12 9.31 -18.46
CA GLU A 532 43.02 9.97 -19.18
C GLU A 532 41.68 9.75 -18.48
N LEU A 533 41.38 8.52 -18.06
CA LEU A 533 40.17 8.18 -17.32
C LEU A 533 40.09 8.87 -15.94
N LEU A 534 41.21 8.93 -15.21
CA LEU A 534 41.29 9.66 -13.94
C LEU A 534 41.01 11.16 -14.14
N LYS A 535 41.62 11.76 -15.17
CA LYS A 535 41.39 13.16 -15.54
C LYS A 535 39.92 13.42 -15.90
N GLN A 536 39.34 12.54 -16.72
CA GLN A 536 37.92 12.62 -17.10
C GLN A 536 37.03 12.58 -15.85
N LYS A 537 37.20 11.57 -14.99
CA LYS A 537 36.43 11.41 -13.75
C LYS A 537 36.55 12.64 -12.82
N SER A 538 37.77 13.17 -12.67
CA SER A 538 38.02 14.40 -11.88
C SER A 538 37.29 15.61 -12.48
N SER A 539 37.32 15.74 -13.83
CA SER A 539 36.60 16.80 -14.52
C SER A 539 35.08 16.68 -14.37
N GLU A 540 34.53 15.46 -14.43
CA GLU A 540 33.09 15.18 -14.21
C GLU A 540 32.68 15.51 -12.78
N GLN A 541 33.47 15.12 -11.78
CA GLN A 541 33.20 15.45 -10.37
C GLN A 541 33.23 16.96 -10.14
N ALA A 542 34.23 17.66 -10.69
CA ALA A 542 34.33 19.12 -10.59
C ALA A 542 33.14 19.83 -11.25
N ALA A 543 32.73 19.37 -12.43
CA ALA A 543 31.56 19.91 -13.16
C ALA A 543 30.26 19.67 -12.38
N THR A 544 30.08 18.48 -11.84
CA THR A 544 28.91 18.11 -11.04
C THR A 544 28.83 18.96 -9.76
N PHE A 545 29.95 19.09 -9.04
CA PHE A 545 30.01 19.90 -7.82
C PHE A 545 29.68 21.37 -8.10
N ALA A 546 30.32 21.96 -9.11
CA ALA A 546 30.05 23.35 -9.52
C ALA A 546 28.60 23.54 -9.97
N THR A 547 28.04 22.58 -10.71
CA THR A 547 26.63 22.63 -11.14
C THR A 547 25.68 22.59 -9.94
N ASN A 548 25.90 21.70 -8.98
CA ASN A 548 25.09 21.60 -7.77
C ASN A 548 25.21 22.86 -6.89
N SER A 549 26.40 23.43 -6.77
CA SER A 549 26.63 24.72 -6.11
C SER A 549 25.85 25.86 -6.81
N GLY A 550 25.94 25.92 -8.15
CA GLY A 550 25.19 26.87 -8.95
C GLY A 550 23.67 26.75 -8.79
N ARG A 551 23.14 25.53 -8.72
CA ARG A 551 21.70 25.30 -8.47
C ARG A 551 21.25 25.82 -7.09
N LYS A 552 22.05 25.63 -6.05
CA LYS A 552 21.77 26.20 -4.71
C LYS A 552 21.72 27.72 -4.75
N LEU A 553 22.69 28.36 -5.41
CA LEU A 553 22.71 29.82 -5.58
C LEU A 553 21.52 30.33 -6.41
N LEU A 554 21.18 29.62 -7.48
CA LEU A 554 20.00 29.93 -8.32
C LEU A 554 18.70 29.88 -7.52
N THR A 555 18.56 28.90 -6.64
CA THR A 555 17.41 28.77 -5.75
C THR A 555 17.38 29.87 -4.68
N ALA A 556 18.53 30.30 -4.20
CA ALA A 556 18.69 31.43 -3.27
C ALA A 556 18.50 32.80 -3.94
N GLY A 557 18.36 32.86 -5.27
CA GLY A 557 18.17 34.10 -6.04
C GLY A 557 19.48 34.82 -6.43
N ASP A 558 20.64 34.27 -6.09
CA ASP A 558 21.95 34.78 -6.53
C ASP A 558 22.25 34.33 -7.96
N LEU A 559 21.73 35.09 -8.92
CA LEU A 559 21.88 34.78 -10.35
C LEU A 559 23.34 34.89 -10.83
N ASP A 560 24.09 35.87 -10.35
CA ASP A 560 25.48 36.09 -10.78
C ASP A 560 26.41 35.00 -10.24
N GLY A 561 26.25 34.63 -8.97
CA GLY A 561 26.95 33.51 -8.37
C GLY A 561 26.62 32.19 -9.07
N ALA A 562 25.35 31.93 -9.38
CA ALA A 562 24.90 30.73 -10.10
C ALA A 562 25.54 30.64 -11.50
N ILE A 563 25.49 31.74 -12.29
CA ILE A 563 26.10 31.80 -13.62
C ILE A 563 27.60 31.52 -13.54
N SER A 564 28.29 32.12 -12.57
CA SER A 564 29.73 31.88 -12.35
C SER A 564 30.03 30.40 -12.10
N GLN A 565 29.24 29.74 -11.24
CA GLN A 565 29.42 28.31 -10.94
C GLN A 565 29.14 27.43 -12.16
N PHE A 566 28.08 27.69 -12.93
CA PHE A 566 27.79 26.95 -14.14
C PHE A 566 28.88 27.10 -15.21
N ARG A 567 29.44 28.31 -15.37
CA ARG A 567 30.61 28.53 -16.24
C ARG A 567 31.83 27.77 -15.77
N THR A 568 32.09 27.71 -14.47
CA THR A 568 33.16 26.88 -13.89
C THR A 568 32.94 25.39 -14.19
N ALA A 569 31.69 24.89 -14.11
CA ALA A 569 31.36 23.53 -14.50
C ALA A 569 31.67 23.26 -15.98
N ILE A 570 31.28 24.15 -16.86
CA ILE A 570 31.54 24.04 -18.31
C ILE A 570 33.05 24.13 -18.61
N GLN A 571 33.80 24.95 -17.87
CA GLN A 571 35.25 25.02 -18.01
C GLN A 571 35.92 23.70 -17.59
N SER A 572 35.41 23.06 -16.54
CA SER A 572 35.91 21.76 -16.06
C SER A 572 35.57 20.62 -17.03
N LEU A 573 34.36 20.63 -17.60
CA LEU A 573 33.87 19.64 -18.56
C LEU A 573 32.98 20.30 -19.61
N PRO A 574 33.53 20.71 -20.76
CA PRO A 574 32.79 21.45 -21.80
C PRO A 574 31.61 20.67 -22.42
N ALA A 575 31.60 19.35 -22.31
CA ALA A 575 30.52 18.51 -22.81
C ALA A 575 29.50 18.13 -21.73
N TYR A 576 29.42 18.86 -20.63
CA TYR A 576 28.49 18.56 -19.53
C TYR A 576 27.12 19.21 -19.74
N ALA A 577 26.23 18.51 -20.40
CA ALA A 577 24.89 18.99 -20.76
C ALA A 577 24.11 19.60 -19.59
N PRO A 578 24.10 19.03 -18.35
CA PRO A 578 23.40 19.65 -17.22
C PRO A 578 23.87 21.06 -16.88
N ALA A 579 25.17 21.36 -17.00
CA ALA A 579 25.70 22.70 -16.71
C ALA A 579 25.23 23.75 -17.75
N HIS A 580 25.26 23.38 -19.03
CA HIS A 580 24.74 24.25 -20.11
C HIS A 580 23.25 24.52 -19.92
N TYR A 581 22.45 23.50 -19.58
CA TYR A 581 21.02 23.67 -19.33
C TYR A 581 20.73 24.62 -18.15
N GLN A 582 21.42 24.40 -17.03
CA GLN A 582 21.27 25.23 -15.83
C GLN A 582 21.77 26.67 -16.06
N LEU A 583 22.85 26.85 -16.83
CA LEU A 583 23.31 28.18 -17.27
C LEU A 583 22.26 28.88 -18.11
N GLY A 584 21.64 28.17 -19.05
CA GLY A 584 20.52 28.68 -19.84
C GLY A 584 19.38 29.20 -18.97
N LEU A 585 18.95 28.42 -17.96
CA LEU A 585 17.91 28.84 -17.00
C LEU A 585 18.30 30.07 -16.19
N ALA A 586 19.54 30.14 -15.73
CA ALA A 586 20.04 31.30 -14.97
C ALA A 586 20.12 32.58 -15.83
N LEU A 587 20.60 32.47 -17.07
CA LEU A 587 20.66 33.55 -18.03
C LEU A 587 19.28 34.06 -18.46
N GLU A 588 18.32 33.15 -18.66
CA GLU A 588 16.93 33.49 -18.96
C GLU A 588 16.30 34.29 -17.81
N ARG A 589 16.46 33.87 -16.56
CA ARG A 589 16.00 34.59 -15.36
C ARG A 589 16.68 35.96 -15.24
N LYS A 590 17.92 36.10 -15.70
CA LYS A 590 18.66 37.38 -15.73
C LYS A 590 18.25 38.30 -16.88
N GLY A 591 17.45 37.80 -17.83
CA GLY A 591 16.99 38.52 -19.01
C GLY A 591 17.95 38.46 -20.23
N ALA A 592 19.03 37.69 -20.17
CA ALA A 592 19.99 37.46 -21.24
C ALA A 592 19.52 36.38 -22.22
N LYS A 593 18.39 36.61 -22.91
CA LYS A 593 17.67 35.60 -23.71
C LYS A 593 18.49 34.99 -24.85
N GLU A 594 19.33 35.79 -25.53
CA GLU A 594 20.14 35.29 -26.64
C GLU A 594 21.24 34.33 -26.16
N GLU A 595 21.89 34.62 -25.04
CA GLU A 595 22.88 33.73 -24.43
C GLU A 595 22.19 32.45 -23.89
N ALA A 596 21.04 32.60 -23.24
CA ALA A 596 20.26 31.48 -22.72
C ALA A 596 19.88 30.49 -23.84
N SER A 597 19.41 30.99 -25.00
CA SER A 597 19.06 30.17 -26.16
C SER A 597 20.25 29.35 -26.68
N LYS A 598 21.45 29.96 -26.74
CA LYS A 598 22.68 29.25 -27.16
C LYS A 598 23.04 28.12 -26.20
N GLU A 599 22.91 28.38 -24.90
CA GLU A 599 23.22 27.36 -23.88
C GLU A 599 22.20 26.22 -23.86
N PHE A 600 20.91 26.50 -24.06
CA PHE A 600 19.89 25.45 -24.23
C PHE A 600 20.14 24.62 -25.50
N GLN A 601 20.45 25.26 -26.61
CA GLN A 601 20.79 24.55 -27.85
C GLN A 601 21.98 23.62 -27.63
N LYS A 602 23.02 24.09 -26.93
CA LYS A 602 24.20 23.29 -26.63
C LYS A 602 23.88 22.14 -25.71
N ALA A 603 23.04 22.35 -24.70
CA ALA A 603 22.58 21.27 -23.81
C ALA A 603 21.81 20.18 -24.57
N ILE A 604 20.92 20.55 -25.49
CA ILE A 604 20.15 19.61 -26.32
C ILE A 604 21.05 18.88 -27.34
N GLU A 605 22.05 19.55 -27.91
CA GLU A 605 23.06 18.89 -28.76
C GLU A 605 23.82 17.79 -28.00
N LEU A 606 24.13 18.04 -26.73
CA LEU A 606 24.88 17.12 -25.87
C LEU A 606 23.98 16.02 -25.27
N ASP A 607 22.72 16.32 -24.94
CA ASP A 607 21.71 15.37 -24.49
C ASP A 607 20.35 15.66 -25.16
N PRO A 608 19.98 14.96 -26.22
CA PRO A 608 18.72 15.16 -26.95
C PRO A 608 17.44 14.91 -26.14
N ARG A 609 17.53 14.35 -24.94
CA ARG A 609 16.38 14.14 -24.06
C ARG A 609 15.97 15.43 -23.33
N LEU A 610 16.85 16.41 -23.28
CA LEU A 610 16.57 17.72 -22.70
C LEU A 610 15.67 18.53 -23.66
N LYS A 611 14.73 19.29 -23.09
CA LYS A 611 13.85 20.22 -23.82
C LYS A 611 14.07 21.63 -23.31
N ALA A 612 14.08 22.61 -24.22
CA ALA A 612 14.12 24.01 -23.79
C ALA A 612 12.82 24.38 -23.05
N PRO A 613 12.87 25.30 -22.06
CA PRO A 613 11.67 25.80 -21.41
C PRO A 613 10.69 26.40 -22.44
N GLY A 614 9.45 25.89 -22.44
CA GLY A 614 8.40 26.38 -23.36
C GLY A 614 8.25 25.62 -24.68
N GLN A 615 8.98 24.53 -24.90
CA GLN A 615 8.77 23.59 -26.02
C GLN A 615 8.03 22.32 -25.62
#